data_6ca0f7b2edc90701be086acc6ffafe91
#
_entry.id   6ca0f7b2edc90701be086acc6ffafe91
#
_cell.length_a   1.000
_cell.length_b   1.000
_cell.length_c   1.000
_cell.angle_alpha   90.00
_cell.angle_beta   90.00
_cell.angle_gamma   90.00
#
_symmetry.space_group_name_H-M   'P 1'
#
loop_
_entity.id
_entity.type
_entity.pdbx_description
1 polymer ?
#
loop_
_entity_poly.entity_id
_entity_poly.type
_entity_poly.pdbx_seq_one_letter_code
_entity_poly.pdbx_strand_id
1 'polypeptide(L)'
;MEGTSLFIQTLGDYPAIRVLDFLIYSRDFDYPITEIAHNARVNFQTLKKLWPQMEQNGLVVVTRTLGGITLYRINTANPVAQKLIELNTFLCWQYAEKIEIEQEVPG
;
A
#
# COMPACT_ATOMS: atom_id res chain seq x y z
N MET A 1 16.22 -0.54 -7.50
CA MET A 1 16.15 0.29 -6.31
C MET A 1 15.97 -0.58 -5.07
N GLU A 2 16.98 -0.57 -4.21
CA GLU A 2 16.90 -1.33 -2.97
C GLU A 2 15.78 -0.81 -2.08
N GLY A 3 15.06 -1.70 -1.45
CA GLY A 3 14.00 -1.37 -0.52
C GLY A 3 12.71 -0.88 -1.16
N THR A 4 12.64 -0.83 -2.49
CA THR A 4 11.44 -0.38 -3.19
C THR A 4 10.64 -1.59 -3.64
N SER A 5 9.35 -1.62 -3.30
CA SER A 5 8.47 -2.72 -3.69
C SER A 5 8.24 -2.77 -5.20
N LEU A 6 7.79 -3.92 -5.70
CA LEU A 6 7.41 -4.07 -7.09
C LEU A 6 6.24 -3.15 -7.46
N PHE A 7 5.34 -2.91 -6.51
CA PHE A 7 4.23 -2.00 -6.70
C PHE A 7 4.72 -0.57 -7.00
N ILE A 8 5.64 -0.07 -6.18
CA ILE A 8 6.22 1.27 -6.38
C ILE A 8 7.03 1.32 -7.66
N GLN A 9 7.82 0.27 -7.95
CA GLN A 9 8.59 0.22 -9.19
C GLN A 9 7.70 0.29 -10.43
N THR A 10 6.54 -0.34 -10.37
CA THR A 10 5.61 -0.38 -11.51
C THR A 10 4.84 0.93 -11.67
N LEU A 11 4.33 1.48 -10.58
CA LEU A 11 3.43 2.64 -10.64
C LEU A 11 4.14 3.98 -10.45
N GLY A 12 5.39 3.95 -9.98
CA GLY A 12 6.17 5.15 -9.73
C GLY A 12 6.26 5.50 -8.27
N ASP A 13 7.34 6.17 -7.90
CA ASP A 13 7.64 6.51 -6.52
C ASP A 13 7.03 7.87 -6.17
N TYR A 14 5.71 7.87 -5.97
CA TYR A 14 4.93 9.04 -5.59
C TYR A 14 4.35 8.84 -4.20
N PRO A 15 4.08 9.91 -3.45
CA PRO A 15 3.53 9.79 -2.09
C PRO A 15 2.26 8.93 -2.03
N ALA A 16 1.32 9.12 -2.95
CA ALA A 16 0.10 8.32 -2.96
C ALA A 16 0.38 6.84 -3.18
N ILE A 17 1.34 6.51 -4.04
CA ILE A 17 1.71 5.12 -4.33
C ILE A 17 2.41 4.49 -3.13
N ARG A 18 3.28 5.22 -2.46
CA ARG A 18 3.92 4.74 -1.23
C ARG A 18 2.90 4.44 -0.14
N VAL A 19 1.91 5.30 0.01
CA VAL A 19 0.83 5.10 1.00
C VAL A 19 0.03 3.85 0.66
N LEU A 20 -0.38 3.71 -0.60
CA LEU A 20 -1.13 2.53 -1.04
C LEU A 20 -0.30 1.25 -0.87
N ASP A 21 0.98 1.29 -1.21
CA ASP A 21 1.87 0.15 -1.04
C ASP A 21 1.93 -0.32 0.42
N PHE A 22 2.11 0.62 1.35
CA PHE A 22 2.12 0.28 2.77
C PHE A 22 0.77 -0.27 3.23
N LEU A 23 -0.33 0.37 2.83
CA LEU A 23 -1.67 -0.06 3.24
C LEU A 23 -2.02 -1.45 2.69
N ILE A 24 -1.58 -1.77 1.48
CA ILE A 24 -1.78 -3.10 0.89
C ILE A 24 -0.95 -4.14 1.63
N TYR A 25 0.32 -3.83 1.89
CA TYR A 25 1.21 -4.71 2.64
C TYR A 25 0.66 -5.02 4.03
N SER A 26 0.10 -4.02 4.68
CA SER A 26 -0.40 -4.11 6.05
C SER A 26 -1.93 -4.21 6.12
N ARG A 27 -2.58 -4.74 5.09
CA ARG A 27 -4.04 -4.70 4.96
C ARG A 27 -4.83 -5.36 6.08
N ASP A 28 -4.20 -6.23 6.85
CA ASP A 28 -4.84 -6.89 7.98
C ASP A 28 -4.75 -6.08 9.28
N PHE A 29 -4.08 -4.94 9.24
CA PHE A 29 -3.84 -4.11 10.42
C PHE A 29 -4.34 -2.70 10.20
N ASP A 30 -4.57 -1.98 11.30
CA ASP A 30 -4.99 -0.59 11.25
C ASP A 30 -3.98 0.31 11.95
N TYR A 31 -3.91 1.57 11.51
CA TYR A 31 -2.93 2.54 12.00
C TYR A 31 -3.52 3.95 12.02
N PRO A 32 -3.06 4.81 12.94
CA PRO A 32 -3.34 6.24 12.83
C PRO A 32 -2.60 6.85 11.64
N ILE A 33 -3.08 7.98 11.15
CA ILE A 33 -2.50 8.65 9.98
C ILE A 33 -1.01 8.94 10.19
N THR A 34 -0.61 9.31 11.41
CA THR A 34 0.80 9.61 11.71
C THR A 34 1.71 8.41 11.46
N GLU A 35 1.26 7.21 11.86
CA GLU A 35 2.04 6.00 11.64
C GLU A 35 2.04 5.59 10.18
N ILE A 36 0.92 5.80 9.48
CA ILE A 36 0.86 5.54 8.05
C ILE A 36 1.89 6.40 7.31
N ALA A 37 1.97 7.69 7.64
CA ALA A 37 2.95 8.58 7.03
C ALA A 37 4.38 8.11 7.31
N HIS A 38 4.66 7.77 8.56
CA HIS A 38 5.98 7.31 8.96
C HIS A 38 6.39 6.03 8.23
N ASN A 39 5.52 5.03 8.22
CA ASN A 39 5.81 3.73 7.61
C ASN A 39 5.88 3.81 6.09
N ALA A 40 5.08 4.67 5.47
CA ALA A 40 5.11 4.87 4.02
C ALA A 40 6.24 5.81 3.59
N ARG A 41 6.96 6.40 4.54
CA ARG A 41 8.01 7.39 4.29
C ARG A 41 7.50 8.59 3.50
N VAL A 42 6.34 9.08 3.91
CA VAL A 42 5.70 10.25 3.31
C VAL A 42 5.61 11.33 4.37
N ASN A 43 5.88 12.56 3.97
CA ASN A 43 5.74 13.70 4.86
C ASN A 43 4.28 13.79 5.34
N PHE A 44 4.10 14.01 6.66
CA PHE A 44 2.76 14.04 7.26
C PHE A 44 1.87 15.10 6.63
N GLN A 45 2.42 16.29 6.33
CA GLN A 45 1.63 17.35 5.70
C GLN A 45 1.19 16.96 4.29
N THR A 46 2.03 16.25 3.56
CA THR A 46 1.68 15.72 2.24
C THR A 46 0.56 14.70 2.37
N LEU A 47 0.66 13.79 3.34
CA LEU A 47 -0.37 12.78 3.54
C LEU A 47 -1.71 13.42 3.93
N LYS A 48 -1.68 14.45 4.77
CA LYS A 48 -2.90 15.17 5.15
C LYS A 48 -3.62 15.75 3.94
N LYS A 49 -2.88 16.17 2.92
CA LYS A 49 -3.47 16.68 1.68
C LYS A 49 -4.07 15.59 0.82
N LEU A 50 -3.46 14.41 0.83
CA LEU A 50 -3.94 13.26 0.04
C LEU A 50 -5.13 12.57 0.70
N TRP A 51 -5.20 12.58 2.01
CA TRP A 51 -6.10 11.73 2.79
C TRP A 51 -7.58 11.97 2.51
N PRO A 52 -8.06 13.23 2.45
CA PRO A 52 -9.50 13.45 2.19
C PRO A 52 -9.98 12.82 0.90
N GLN A 53 -9.17 12.86 -0.16
CA GLN A 53 -9.53 12.25 -1.44
C GLN A 53 -9.55 10.73 -1.34
N MET A 54 -8.63 10.14 -0.60
CA MET A 54 -8.59 8.70 -0.39
C MET A 54 -9.82 8.23 0.41
N GLU A 55 -10.21 8.99 1.42
CA GLU A 55 -11.43 8.69 2.18
C GLU A 55 -12.68 8.84 1.30
N GLN A 56 -12.76 9.92 0.52
CA GLN A 56 -13.89 10.19 -0.35
C GLN A 56 -14.03 9.10 -1.41
N ASN A 57 -12.92 8.60 -1.93
CA ASN A 57 -12.94 7.51 -2.91
C ASN A 57 -13.19 6.13 -2.28
N GLY A 58 -13.28 6.08 -0.95
CA GLY A 58 -13.55 4.83 -0.25
C GLY A 58 -12.38 3.87 -0.20
N LEU A 59 -11.17 4.34 -0.49
CA LEU A 59 -9.97 3.49 -0.49
C LEU A 59 -9.51 3.15 0.92
N VAL A 60 -9.78 4.02 1.88
CA VAL A 60 -9.45 3.81 3.29
C VAL A 60 -10.71 3.89 4.12
N VAL A 61 -10.72 3.19 5.26
CA VAL A 61 -11.87 3.11 6.14
C VAL A 61 -11.41 3.23 7.57
N VAL A 62 -12.20 3.93 8.39
CA VAL A 62 -12.02 3.98 9.84
C VAL A 62 -12.37 2.61 10.40
N THR A 63 -11.50 2.03 11.21
CA THR A 63 -11.75 0.76 11.87
C THR A 63 -12.23 0.93 13.31
N ARG A 64 -11.60 1.85 14.04
CA ARG A 64 -11.92 2.08 15.45
C ARG A 64 -11.26 3.37 15.93
N THR A 65 -11.69 3.82 17.11
CA THR A 65 -11.06 4.95 17.79
C THR A 65 -10.61 4.49 19.19
N LEU A 66 -9.34 4.72 19.50
CA LEU A 66 -8.75 4.35 20.78
C LEU A 66 -8.17 5.61 21.43
N GLY A 67 -8.70 5.99 22.61
CA GLY A 67 -8.19 7.14 23.34
C GLY A 67 -8.18 8.42 22.52
N GLY A 68 -9.21 8.64 21.70
CA GLY A 68 -9.30 9.81 20.83
C GLY A 68 -8.49 9.71 19.54
N ILE A 69 -7.78 8.61 19.33
CA ILE A 69 -6.99 8.39 18.11
C ILE A 69 -7.79 7.52 17.14
N THR A 70 -7.99 8.02 15.92
CA THR A 70 -8.70 7.28 14.89
C THR A 70 -7.73 6.40 14.12
N LEU A 71 -8.09 5.13 13.93
CA LEU A 71 -7.30 4.13 13.21
C LEU A 71 -7.95 3.82 11.88
N TYR A 72 -7.13 3.59 10.88
CA TYR A 72 -7.56 3.35 9.49
C TYR A 72 -6.89 2.13 8.91
N ARG A 73 -7.52 1.56 7.90
CA ARG A 73 -6.90 0.54 7.05
C ARG A 73 -7.41 0.71 5.62
N ILE A 74 -6.78 0.00 4.68
CA ILE A 74 -7.30 -0.06 3.32
C ILE A 74 -8.67 -0.74 3.33
N ASN A 75 -9.59 -0.23 2.54
CA ASN A 75 -10.95 -0.78 2.49
C ASN A 75 -11.00 -1.95 1.51
N THR A 76 -10.88 -3.17 2.03
CA THR A 76 -10.85 -4.38 1.21
C THR A 76 -12.19 -4.68 0.53
N ALA A 77 -13.27 -4.02 0.92
CA ALA A 77 -14.56 -4.13 0.27
C ALA A 77 -14.71 -3.20 -0.95
N ASN A 78 -13.81 -2.23 -1.09
CA ASN A 78 -13.86 -1.27 -2.20
C ASN A 78 -13.32 -1.94 -3.48
N PRO A 79 -14.06 -1.90 -4.60
CA PRO A 79 -13.62 -2.56 -5.84
C PRO A 79 -12.27 -2.06 -6.38
N VAL A 80 -11.99 -0.76 -6.26
CA VAL A 80 -10.71 -0.21 -6.71
C VAL A 80 -9.58 -0.73 -5.83
N ALA A 81 -9.77 -0.72 -4.51
CA ALA A 81 -8.78 -1.28 -3.59
C ALA A 81 -8.52 -2.76 -3.88
N GLN A 82 -9.59 -3.53 -4.19
CA GLN A 82 -9.45 -4.94 -4.56
C GLN A 82 -8.58 -5.10 -5.80
N LYS A 83 -8.76 -4.27 -6.81
CA LYS A 83 -7.96 -4.34 -8.03
C LYS A 83 -6.49 -3.96 -7.79
N LEU A 84 -6.25 -3.00 -6.92
CA LEU A 84 -4.88 -2.63 -6.54
C LEU A 84 -4.19 -3.77 -5.80
N ILE A 85 -4.91 -4.44 -4.89
CA ILE A 85 -4.40 -5.61 -4.17
C ILE A 85 -4.11 -6.74 -5.17
N GLU A 86 -5.02 -6.99 -6.11
CA GLU A 86 -4.82 -8.00 -7.15
C GLU A 86 -3.58 -7.70 -8.00
N LEU A 87 -3.38 -6.43 -8.37
CA LEU A 87 -2.21 -6.02 -9.13
C LEU A 87 -0.93 -6.32 -8.33
N ASN A 88 -0.91 -5.96 -7.07
CA ASN A 88 0.24 -6.23 -6.21
C ASN A 88 0.55 -7.73 -6.14
N THR A 89 -0.48 -8.54 -5.93
CA THR A 89 -0.34 -10.00 -5.89
C THR A 89 0.20 -10.54 -7.21
N PHE A 90 -0.33 -10.05 -8.33
CA PHE A 90 0.11 -10.47 -9.65
C PHE A 90 1.59 -10.13 -9.90
N LEU A 91 2.01 -8.93 -9.50
CA LEU A 91 3.41 -8.52 -9.65
C LEU A 91 4.35 -9.42 -8.84
N CYS A 92 3.94 -9.78 -7.63
CA CYS A 92 4.72 -10.68 -6.78
C CYS A 92 4.81 -12.08 -7.40
N TRP A 93 3.73 -12.58 -7.97
CA TRP A 93 3.72 -13.87 -8.66
C TRP A 93 4.64 -13.87 -9.88
N GLN A 94 4.57 -12.85 -10.71
CA GLN A 94 5.44 -12.74 -11.89
C GLN A 94 6.91 -12.72 -11.51
N TYR A 95 7.24 -11.97 -10.45
CA TYR A 95 8.61 -11.90 -9.96
C TYR A 95 9.10 -13.25 -9.47
N ALA A 96 8.27 -13.99 -8.73
CA ALA A 96 8.62 -15.31 -8.23
C ALA A 96 8.85 -16.29 -9.38
N GLU A 97 7.98 -16.28 -10.38
CA GLU A 97 8.14 -17.12 -11.57
C GLU A 97 9.45 -16.83 -12.32
N LYS A 98 9.77 -15.54 -12.46
CA LYS A 98 11.00 -15.12 -13.13
C LYS A 98 12.24 -15.63 -12.39
N ILE A 99 12.23 -15.55 -11.07
CA ILE A 99 13.35 -16.06 -10.26
C ILE A 99 13.48 -17.56 -10.42
N GLU A 100 12.38 -18.30 -10.39
CA GLU A 100 12.42 -19.76 -10.58
C GLU A 100 13.00 -20.14 -11.94
N ILE A 101 12.59 -19.46 -13.00
CA ILE A 101 13.12 -19.70 -14.35
C ILE A 101 14.61 -19.42 -14.40
N GLU A 102 15.06 -18.33 -13.81
CA GLU A 102 16.47 -17.99 -13.78
C GLU A 102 17.30 -19.02 -13.00
N GLN A 103 16.74 -19.59 -11.95
CA GLN A 103 17.42 -20.60 -11.13
C GLN A 103 17.46 -21.96 -11.83
N GLU A 104 16.50 -22.26 -12.68
CA GLU A 104 16.44 -23.53 -13.43
C GLU A 104 17.36 -23.56 -14.62
N VAL A 105 17.80 -22.41 -15.13
CA VAL A 105 18.70 -22.35 -16.27
C VAL A 105 20.07 -22.87 -15.85
N PRO A 106 20.57 -23.94 -16.52
CA PRO A 106 21.92 -24.47 -16.23
C PRO A 106 22.94 -23.37 -16.49
N GLY A 107 23.65 -23.01 -15.47
CA GLY A 107 24.67 -21.95 -15.49
C GLY A 107 25.85 -22.21 -16.36
#